data_6552d259b3af299becaf38fafd044925
#
_entry.id   6552d259b3af299becaf38fafd044925
#
_cell.length_a   1.000
_cell.length_b   1.000
_cell.length_c   1.000
_cell.angle_alpha   90.00
_cell.angle_beta   90.00
_cell.angle_gamma   90.00
#
_symmetry.space_group_name_H-M   'P 1'
#
loop_
_entity.id
_entity.type
_entity.pdbx_description
1 polymer ?
#
loop_
_entity_poly.entity_id
_entity_poly.type
_entity_poly.pdbx_seq_one_letter_code
_entity_poly.pdbx_strand_id
1 'polypeptide(L)'
;MTRWLARCAGAALCLLVAACSSAHYAINPPLTQVDPHKGYRLQRFVAQDPDDSLLLHVSFSGGGLRAATLGLGVLDELRETPIHWAGKDERLFDQIDIVMGLSGGSMLVGSLAMGGEAGLARFEEVLLRGTPQADFVGGLLTPATLWRLSSPNYGRSDALEHFLDDRLFRGSRFGDLSAQPRKPFAVIYASDMVSGGRFEFVQEQFDFLCSDLDGVKLARAVAASSAVPLLLSPVTFWNHAGAAPGKDCGPPLLRQAARSQPGHVSSRRLVELEGYRDLQAAEPRRPFIHLIDGGLADNVSARGPTDYIGQFGGIVSSARFAGYQRLQRVVFIVVNAETSARAPEDLSAQVPGPLRTAFALADIPINRNSDIALDQMRATVQAWRDEVRQAQARGEDTPFADDVEFHLVEVSLDSPDPALSERLKAIPTSLQLPEADVALLREHARQRLRSSPEFRAMLRSLQPTATQE
;
A
#
# COMPACT_ATOMS: atom_id res chain seq x y z
N MET A 1 5.15 -15.08 59.09
CA MET A 1 4.97 -15.54 57.69
C MET A 1 4.08 -14.56 56.90
N THR A 2 2.94 -14.13 57.36
CA THR A 2 2.00 -13.26 56.67
C THR A 2 2.53 -11.86 56.27
N ARG A 3 3.34 -11.20 57.14
CA ARG A 3 3.95 -9.90 56.84
C ARG A 3 5.07 -9.95 55.76
N TRP A 4 5.75 -11.08 55.61
CA TRP A 4 6.75 -11.26 54.58
C TRP A 4 6.13 -11.51 53.24
N LEU A 5 5.06 -12.33 53.16
CA LEU A 5 4.27 -12.54 51.94
C LEU A 5 3.61 -11.25 51.45
N ALA A 6 3.08 -10.42 52.33
CA ALA A 6 2.50 -9.12 51.97
C ALA A 6 3.56 -8.13 51.40
N ARG A 7 4.79 -8.14 51.93
CA ARG A 7 5.90 -7.33 51.40
C ARG A 7 6.40 -7.84 50.05
N CYS A 8 6.49 -9.16 49.86
CA CYS A 8 6.82 -9.73 48.55
C CYS A 8 5.73 -9.48 47.50
N ALA A 9 4.46 -9.58 47.88
CA ALA A 9 3.35 -9.27 47.00
C ALA A 9 3.31 -7.75 46.62
N GLY A 10 3.59 -6.87 47.61
CA GLY A 10 3.72 -5.43 47.37
C GLY A 10 4.91 -5.08 46.46
N ALA A 11 6.06 -5.70 46.66
CA ALA A 11 7.23 -5.51 45.80
C ALA A 11 6.99 -6.07 44.36
N ALA A 12 6.35 -7.22 44.24
CA ALA A 12 5.97 -7.78 42.97
C ALA A 12 4.95 -6.89 42.23
N LEU A 13 3.97 -6.32 42.93
CA LEU A 13 3.00 -5.37 42.37
C LEU A 13 3.69 -4.07 41.92
N CYS A 14 4.63 -3.54 42.70
CA CYS A 14 5.43 -2.36 42.33
C CYS A 14 6.33 -2.62 41.12
N LEU A 15 6.90 -3.80 40.99
CA LEU A 15 7.69 -4.24 39.83
C LEU A 15 6.81 -4.41 38.59
N LEU A 16 5.59 -4.93 38.76
CA LEU A 16 4.60 -5.04 37.70
C LEU A 16 4.14 -3.65 37.19
N VAL A 17 3.89 -2.71 38.08
CA VAL A 17 3.49 -1.33 37.71
C VAL A 17 4.65 -0.56 37.07
N ALA A 18 5.88 -0.72 37.55
CA ALA A 18 7.06 -0.08 36.98
C ALA A 18 7.41 -0.63 35.57
N ALA A 19 7.15 -1.91 35.30
CA ALA A 19 7.37 -2.52 33.98
C ALA A 19 6.36 -2.03 32.93
N CYS A 20 5.15 -1.61 33.33
CA CYS A 20 4.17 -1.05 32.41
C CYS A 20 4.53 0.35 31.90
N SER A 21 5.46 1.06 32.51
CA SER A 21 5.78 2.46 32.18
C SER A 21 6.98 2.66 31.25
N SER A 22 7.74 1.59 30.90
CA SER A 22 9.05 1.73 30.27
C SER A 22 9.15 1.32 28.78
N ALA A 23 8.07 0.92 28.13
CA ALA A 23 8.10 0.63 26.70
C ALA A 23 8.03 1.94 25.90
N HIS A 24 9.18 2.55 25.63
CA HIS A 24 9.28 3.64 24.67
C HIS A 24 9.26 3.10 23.25
N TYR A 25 8.37 3.62 22.42
CA TYR A 25 8.40 3.36 20.99
C TYR A 25 9.45 4.28 20.33
N ALA A 26 10.61 3.74 19.97
CA ALA A 26 11.49 4.34 18.98
C ALA A 26 11.12 3.76 17.61
N ILE A 27 10.06 4.26 16.98
CA ILE A 27 9.47 3.59 15.83
C ILE A 27 10.03 4.14 14.52
N ASN A 28 10.12 5.45 14.41
CA ASN A 28 10.62 6.15 13.24
C ASN A 28 11.59 7.23 13.70
N PRO A 29 12.85 7.24 13.18
CA PRO A 29 13.83 8.25 13.54
C PRO A 29 13.46 9.62 13.00
N PRO A 30 13.92 10.72 13.67
CA PRO A 30 13.75 12.07 13.17
C PRO A 30 14.64 12.31 11.95
N LEU A 31 14.11 13.07 10.97
CA LEU A 31 14.86 13.60 9.85
C LEU A 31 15.44 14.96 10.22
N THR A 32 16.73 15.15 10.03
CA THR A 32 17.39 16.43 10.33
C THR A 32 17.24 17.46 9.23
N GLN A 33 17.18 16.99 7.97
CA GLN A 33 17.02 17.84 6.78
C GLN A 33 16.40 17.02 5.65
N VAL A 34 15.43 17.62 4.94
CA VAL A 34 14.88 17.07 3.70
C VAL A 34 15.93 17.16 2.60
N ASP A 35 16.26 16.01 1.98
CA ASP A 35 17.23 15.89 0.90
C ASP A 35 16.56 15.17 -0.30
N PRO A 36 16.49 15.79 -1.48
CA PRO A 36 15.86 15.20 -2.66
C PRO A 36 16.58 13.95 -3.18
N HIS A 37 17.85 13.78 -2.84
CA HIS A 37 18.68 12.66 -3.31
C HIS A 37 18.74 11.49 -2.32
N LYS A 38 18.04 11.59 -1.19
CA LYS A 38 18.04 10.57 -0.13
C LYS A 38 16.65 10.05 0.19
N GLY A 39 16.62 8.85 0.81
CA GLY A 39 15.41 8.17 1.22
C GLY A 39 14.70 7.41 0.10
N TYR A 40 13.63 6.73 0.46
CA TYR A 40 12.84 5.87 -0.40
C TYR A 40 11.89 6.72 -1.27
N ARG A 41 12.35 7.12 -2.48
CA ARG A 41 11.67 8.05 -3.40
C ARG A 41 11.58 7.50 -4.81
N LEU A 42 10.43 7.70 -5.48
CA LEU A 42 10.19 7.22 -6.84
C LEU A 42 11.26 7.72 -7.84
N GLN A 43 11.66 9.00 -7.74
CA GLN A 43 12.65 9.59 -8.67
C GLN A 43 13.98 8.82 -8.68
N ARG A 44 14.36 8.24 -7.55
CA ARG A 44 15.60 7.46 -7.46
C ARG A 44 15.50 6.11 -8.18
N PHE A 45 14.31 5.54 -8.25
CA PHE A 45 14.05 4.31 -8.99
C PHE A 45 13.98 4.58 -10.49
N VAL A 46 13.25 5.62 -10.90
CA VAL A 46 13.18 6.05 -12.31
C VAL A 46 14.57 6.40 -12.84
N ALA A 47 15.40 7.11 -12.07
CA ALA A 47 16.77 7.45 -12.47
C ALA A 47 17.71 6.25 -12.66
N GLN A 48 17.36 5.06 -12.15
CA GLN A 48 18.14 3.82 -12.35
C GLN A 48 17.58 2.97 -13.48
N ASP A 49 16.44 3.36 -14.06
CA ASP A 49 15.83 2.62 -15.14
C ASP A 49 16.50 2.97 -16.47
N PRO A 50 17.06 1.98 -17.20
CA PRO A 50 17.67 2.22 -18.50
C PRO A 50 16.66 2.51 -19.62
N ASP A 51 15.37 2.17 -19.40
CA ASP A 51 14.27 2.38 -20.35
C ASP A 51 13.03 2.87 -19.60
N ASP A 52 12.76 4.16 -19.69
CA ASP A 52 11.62 4.83 -19.10
C ASP A 52 10.43 5.01 -20.06
N SER A 53 10.41 4.26 -21.17
CA SER A 53 9.38 4.40 -22.21
C SER A 53 8.07 3.66 -21.87
N LEU A 54 8.10 2.67 -20.98
CA LEU A 54 6.95 1.95 -20.44
C LEU A 54 6.80 2.25 -18.95
N LEU A 55 5.64 2.74 -18.54
CA LEU A 55 5.24 2.78 -17.12
C LEU A 55 4.18 1.71 -16.86
N LEU A 56 4.56 0.65 -16.16
CA LEU A 56 3.65 -0.40 -15.70
C LEU A 56 3.42 -0.31 -14.20
N HIS A 57 2.21 0.08 -13.82
CA HIS A 57 1.75 0.20 -12.45
C HIS A 57 0.76 -0.91 -12.11
N VAL A 58 0.99 -1.67 -11.03
CA VAL A 58 0.08 -2.71 -10.54
C VAL A 58 -0.37 -2.40 -9.12
N SER A 59 -1.69 -2.30 -8.93
CA SER A 59 -2.32 -2.03 -7.64
C SER A 59 -3.01 -3.28 -7.09
N PHE A 60 -2.84 -3.54 -5.78
CA PHE A 60 -3.42 -4.68 -5.08
C PHE A 60 -4.32 -4.22 -3.93
N SER A 61 -5.58 -4.64 -3.96
CA SER A 61 -6.58 -4.30 -2.94
C SER A 61 -6.32 -4.96 -1.59
N GLY A 62 -7.05 -4.51 -0.58
CA GLY A 62 -7.23 -5.22 0.68
C GLY A 62 -8.09 -6.48 0.55
N GLY A 63 -8.17 -7.26 1.63
CA GLY A 63 -8.97 -8.49 1.68
C GLY A 63 -8.21 -9.71 2.18
N GLY A 64 -7.18 -9.53 3.02
CA GLY A 64 -6.38 -10.61 3.61
C GLY A 64 -5.67 -11.46 2.55
N LEU A 65 -5.47 -12.75 2.84
CA LEU A 65 -4.81 -13.63 1.88
C LEU A 65 -5.64 -13.88 0.61
N ARG A 66 -6.96 -13.64 0.61
CA ARG A 66 -7.76 -13.69 -0.61
C ARG A 66 -7.23 -12.69 -1.65
N ALA A 67 -7.03 -11.44 -1.23
CA ALA A 67 -6.52 -10.39 -2.11
C ALA A 67 -5.06 -10.65 -2.53
N ALA A 68 -4.21 -11.02 -1.58
CA ALA A 68 -2.83 -11.36 -1.88
C ALA A 68 -2.71 -12.54 -2.86
N THR A 69 -3.56 -13.56 -2.74
CA THR A 69 -3.57 -14.73 -3.63
C THR A 69 -4.09 -14.38 -5.03
N LEU A 70 -5.14 -13.56 -5.12
CA LEU A 70 -5.62 -13.03 -6.41
C LEU A 70 -4.51 -12.24 -7.10
N GLY A 71 -3.84 -11.36 -6.34
CA GLY A 71 -2.69 -10.59 -6.83
C GLY A 71 -1.53 -11.45 -7.29
N LEU A 72 -1.21 -12.52 -6.54
CA LEU A 72 -0.18 -13.47 -6.93
C LEU A 72 -0.50 -14.14 -8.26
N GLY A 73 -1.77 -14.50 -8.51
CA GLY A 73 -2.19 -15.05 -9.79
C GLY A 73 -2.02 -14.07 -10.96
N VAL A 74 -2.23 -12.76 -10.73
CA VAL A 74 -1.90 -11.72 -11.72
C VAL A 74 -0.40 -11.67 -11.98
N LEU A 75 0.43 -11.65 -10.93
CA LEU A 75 1.89 -11.66 -11.09
C LEU A 75 2.39 -12.93 -11.81
N ASP A 76 1.77 -14.08 -11.57
CA ASP A 76 2.08 -15.34 -12.30
C ASP A 76 1.80 -15.19 -13.79
N GLU A 77 0.66 -14.60 -14.17
CA GLU A 77 0.36 -14.37 -15.59
C GLU A 77 1.32 -13.38 -16.24
N LEU A 78 1.67 -12.28 -15.55
CA LEU A 78 2.66 -11.32 -16.05
C LEU A 78 4.04 -11.97 -16.25
N ARG A 79 4.42 -12.91 -15.36
CA ARG A 79 5.68 -13.67 -15.45
C ARG A 79 5.71 -14.60 -16.68
N GLU A 80 4.58 -15.15 -17.07
CA GLU A 80 4.44 -16.03 -18.22
C GLU A 80 4.14 -15.27 -19.52
N THR A 81 3.93 -13.96 -19.46
CA THR A 81 3.62 -13.13 -20.63
C THR A 81 4.90 -12.56 -21.24
N PRO A 82 5.35 -13.09 -22.41
CA PRO A 82 6.49 -12.54 -23.13
C PRO A 82 6.09 -11.26 -23.86
N ILE A 83 6.99 -10.29 -23.91
CA ILE A 83 6.86 -9.05 -24.68
C ILE A 83 8.14 -8.79 -25.46
N HIS A 84 8.02 -8.03 -26.56
CA HIS A 84 9.15 -7.46 -27.25
C HIS A 84 9.10 -5.94 -27.11
N TRP A 85 9.93 -5.37 -26.24
CA TRP A 85 9.93 -3.95 -25.94
C TRP A 85 11.33 -3.36 -25.97
N ALA A 86 11.47 -2.13 -26.48
CA ALA A 86 12.76 -1.44 -26.61
C ALA A 86 13.87 -2.31 -27.29
N GLY A 87 13.48 -3.19 -28.22
CA GLY A 87 14.38 -4.09 -28.94
C GLY A 87 14.86 -5.31 -28.16
N LYS A 88 14.19 -5.66 -27.06
CA LYS A 88 14.50 -6.81 -26.19
C LYS A 88 13.30 -7.73 -26.02
N ASP A 89 13.56 -9.03 -25.93
CA ASP A 89 12.59 -10.02 -25.51
C ASP A 89 12.67 -10.17 -23.99
N GLU A 90 11.60 -9.82 -23.31
CA GLU A 90 11.52 -9.80 -21.85
C GLU A 90 10.17 -10.35 -21.38
N ARG A 91 10.01 -10.52 -20.06
CA ARG A 91 8.72 -10.86 -19.46
C ARG A 91 8.03 -9.56 -19.03
N LEU A 92 6.73 -9.46 -19.19
CA LEU A 92 5.97 -8.28 -18.72
C LEU A 92 6.15 -8.04 -17.21
N PHE A 93 6.36 -9.10 -16.43
CA PHE A 93 6.69 -9.04 -15.01
C PHE A 93 7.93 -8.19 -14.71
N ASP A 94 8.97 -8.29 -15.53
CA ASP A 94 10.24 -7.59 -15.32
C ASP A 94 10.13 -6.08 -15.63
N GLN A 95 9.04 -5.68 -16.29
CA GLN A 95 8.72 -4.30 -16.64
C GLN A 95 7.83 -3.60 -15.60
N ILE A 96 7.49 -4.25 -14.48
CA ILE A 96 6.70 -3.60 -13.44
C ILE A 96 7.53 -2.49 -12.78
N ASP A 97 7.10 -1.23 -12.93
CA ASP A 97 7.77 -0.06 -12.36
C ASP A 97 7.31 0.23 -10.94
N ILE A 98 5.99 0.19 -10.73
CA ILE A 98 5.37 0.57 -9.46
C ILE A 98 4.39 -0.51 -9.04
N VAL A 99 4.47 -0.90 -7.77
CA VAL A 99 3.44 -1.71 -7.13
C VAL A 99 2.86 -0.98 -5.93
N MET A 100 1.55 -0.95 -5.83
CA MET A 100 0.85 -0.39 -4.68
C MET A 100 0.01 -1.45 -3.99
N GLY A 101 -0.07 -1.39 -2.66
CA GLY A 101 -0.92 -2.34 -1.95
C GLY A 101 -1.22 -1.97 -0.50
N LEU A 102 -2.33 -2.51 -0.03
CA LEU A 102 -2.79 -2.34 1.34
C LEU A 102 -3.25 -3.67 1.94
N SER A 103 -3.25 -3.75 3.27
CA SER A 103 -3.72 -4.93 4.01
C SER A 103 -3.09 -6.22 3.45
N GLY A 104 -3.89 -7.21 3.03
CA GLY A 104 -3.37 -8.41 2.37
C GLY A 104 -2.51 -8.13 1.14
N GLY A 105 -2.90 -7.16 0.30
CA GLY A 105 -2.09 -6.72 -0.85
C GLY A 105 -0.73 -6.16 -0.45
N SER A 106 -0.61 -5.50 0.72
CA SER A 106 0.67 -4.98 1.20
C SER A 106 1.68 -6.07 1.57
N MET A 107 1.20 -7.25 2.00
CA MET A 107 2.06 -8.41 2.26
C MET A 107 2.73 -8.89 0.98
N LEU A 108 1.95 -8.95 -0.12
CA LEU A 108 2.45 -9.31 -1.44
C LEU A 108 3.44 -8.27 -1.98
N VAL A 109 3.06 -6.98 -1.92
CA VAL A 109 3.87 -5.84 -2.37
C VAL A 109 5.21 -5.77 -1.62
N GLY A 110 5.19 -5.87 -0.28
CA GLY A 110 6.41 -5.86 0.52
C GLY A 110 7.32 -7.05 0.22
N SER A 111 6.74 -8.24 -0.03
CA SER A 111 7.50 -9.44 -0.39
C SER A 111 8.18 -9.31 -1.76
N LEU A 112 7.44 -8.78 -2.74
CA LEU A 112 7.98 -8.49 -4.07
C LEU A 112 9.11 -7.47 -4.02
N ALA A 113 8.92 -6.37 -3.30
CA ALA A 113 9.93 -5.30 -3.16
C ALA A 113 11.22 -5.78 -2.50
N MET A 114 11.11 -6.63 -1.48
CA MET A 114 12.26 -7.13 -0.72
C MET A 114 13.16 -8.07 -1.55
N GLY A 115 12.56 -8.92 -2.38
CA GLY A 115 13.31 -10.02 -2.99
C GLY A 115 12.85 -10.45 -4.38
N GLY A 116 12.00 -9.69 -5.06
CA GLY A 116 11.48 -10.10 -6.36
C GLY A 116 10.81 -11.47 -6.30
N GLU A 117 11.16 -12.35 -7.21
CA GLU A 117 10.63 -13.72 -7.26
C GLU A 117 10.97 -14.56 -6.01
N ALA A 118 12.15 -14.38 -5.43
CA ALA A 118 12.52 -15.07 -4.18
C ALA A 118 11.67 -14.60 -3.00
N GLY A 119 11.34 -13.30 -2.96
CA GLY A 119 10.41 -12.74 -1.98
C GLY A 119 8.99 -13.31 -2.13
N LEU A 120 8.50 -13.45 -3.37
CA LEU A 120 7.22 -14.08 -3.66
C LEU A 120 7.21 -15.57 -3.30
N ALA A 121 8.26 -16.31 -3.61
CA ALA A 121 8.38 -17.72 -3.22
C ALA A 121 8.32 -17.90 -1.69
N ARG A 122 8.98 -16.99 -0.94
CA ARG A 122 8.91 -16.98 0.52
C ARG A 122 7.50 -16.62 1.02
N PHE A 123 6.83 -15.66 0.39
CA PHE A 123 5.44 -15.33 0.69
C PHE A 123 4.54 -16.58 0.56
N GLU A 124 4.67 -17.33 -0.54
CA GLU A 124 3.92 -18.56 -0.74
C GLU A 124 4.21 -19.61 0.35
N GLU A 125 5.49 -19.83 0.66
CA GLU A 125 5.89 -20.81 1.68
C GLU A 125 5.32 -20.45 3.05
N VAL A 126 5.45 -19.21 3.47
CA VAL A 126 5.10 -18.77 4.84
C VAL A 126 3.59 -18.58 5.01
N LEU A 127 2.93 -17.91 4.04
CA LEU A 127 1.56 -17.45 4.20
C LEU A 127 0.52 -18.34 3.50
N LEU A 128 0.85 -18.96 2.37
CA LEU A 128 -0.12 -19.78 1.63
C LEU A 128 -0.01 -21.28 1.94
N ARG A 129 1.21 -21.79 2.17
CA ARG A 129 1.44 -23.21 2.49
C ARG A 129 1.60 -23.46 3.99
N GLY A 130 1.88 -22.43 4.78
CA GLY A 130 2.01 -22.50 6.23
C GLY A 130 0.68 -22.45 6.97
N THR A 131 0.77 -22.25 8.28
CA THR A 131 -0.38 -22.06 9.18
C THR A 131 -0.34 -20.66 9.83
N PRO A 132 -0.24 -19.57 9.03
CA PRO A 132 0.06 -18.23 9.56
C PRO A 132 -0.96 -17.73 10.57
N GLN A 133 -2.25 -18.07 10.40
CA GLN A 133 -3.28 -17.65 11.36
C GLN A 133 -3.12 -18.39 12.71
N ALA A 134 -2.89 -19.70 12.69
CA ALA A 134 -2.68 -20.46 13.91
C ALA A 134 -1.37 -20.06 14.60
N ASP A 135 -0.30 -19.86 13.84
CA ASP A 135 1.01 -19.41 14.34
C ASP A 135 0.92 -18.03 14.99
N PHE A 136 0.24 -17.09 14.33
CA PHE A 136 0.03 -15.73 14.87
C PHE A 136 -0.80 -15.75 16.16
N VAL A 137 -1.96 -16.45 16.15
CA VAL A 137 -2.83 -16.57 17.34
C VAL A 137 -2.09 -17.28 18.47
N GLY A 138 -1.36 -18.38 18.17
CA GLY A 138 -0.51 -19.06 19.15
C GLY A 138 0.57 -18.15 19.73
N GLY A 139 1.19 -17.33 18.90
CA GLY A 139 2.15 -16.31 19.31
C GLY A 139 1.58 -15.25 20.26
N LEU A 140 0.32 -14.84 20.06
CA LEU A 140 -0.38 -13.92 20.96
C LEU A 140 -0.59 -14.50 22.36
N LEU A 141 -0.76 -15.80 22.49
CA LEU A 141 -1.03 -16.48 23.75
C LEU A 141 0.24 -16.85 24.53
N THR A 142 1.44 -16.56 24.03
CA THR A 142 2.67 -16.79 24.77
C THR A 142 2.77 -15.87 26.00
N PRO A 143 3.34 -16.32 27.13
CA PRO A 143 3.51 -15.48 28.33
C PRO A 143 4.26 -14.17 28.04
N ALA A 144 5.24 -14.21 27.17
CA ALA A 144 6.03 -13.03 26.79
C ALA A 144 5.18 -12.00 26.02
N THR A 145 4.34 -12.45 25.08
CA THR A 145 3.47 -11.56 24.32
C THR A 145 2.33 -11.03 25.18
N LEU A 146 1.72 -11.87 26.03
CA LEU A 146 0.68 -11.44 26.96
C LEU A 146 1.22 -10.37 27.93
N TRP A 147 2.48 -10.53 28.40
CA TRP A 147 3.15 -9.50 29.19
C TRP A 147 3.32 -8.18 28.43
N ARG A 148 3.78 -8.24 27.16
CA ARG A 148 3.89 -7.04 26.29
C ARG A 148 2.52 -6.39 26.04
N LEU A 149 1.47 -7.17 25.80
CA LEU A 149 0.12 -6.69 25.57
C LEU A 149 -0.51 -6.02 26.80
N SER A 150 0.05 -6.19 28.00
CA SER A 150 -0.37 -5.44 29.18
C SER A 150 0.14 -3.99 29.18
N SER A 151 1.11 -3.65 28.32
CA SER A 151 1.59 -2.27 28.15
C SER A 151 0.62 -1.45 27.30
N PRO A 152 0.31 -0.19 27.69
CA PRO A 152 -0.49 0.71 26.87
C PRO A 152 0.16 1.09 25.52
N ASN A 153 1.45 0.80 25.37
CA ASN A 153 2.27 1.13 24.23
C ASN A 153 2.56 -0.09 23.31
N TYR A 154 1.92 -1.23 23.52
CA TYR A 154 2.11 -2.42 22.69
C TYR A 154 0.76 -3.07 22.42
N GLY A 155 0.42 -3.22 21.14
CA GLY A 155 -0.85 -3.76 20.72
C GLY A 155 -0.72 -5.03 19.85
N ARG A 156 -1.86 -5.55 19.42
CA ARG A 156 -1.90 -6.74 18.55
C ARG A 156 -1.25 -6.53 17.20
N SER A 157 -1.25 -5.30 16.67
CA SER A 157 -0.53 -4.97 15.43
C SER A 157 0.98 -4.96 15.60
N ASP A 158 1.49 -4.62 16.80
CA ASP A 158 2.92 -4.75 17.10
C ASP A 158 3.33 -6.23 17.17
N ALA A 159 2.43 -7.11 17.66
CA ALA A 159 2.66 -8.54 17.61
C ALA A 159 2.61 -9.08 16.17
N LEU A 160 1.72 -8.55 15.29
CA LEU A 160 1.70 -8.88 13.87
C LEU A 160 2.98 -8.42 13.17
N GLU A 161 3.48 -7.22 13.49
CA GLU A 161 4.78 -6.75 13.00
C GLU A 161 5.88 -7.75 13.32
N HIS A 162 6.00 -8.19 14.58
CA HIS A 162 7.02 -9.17 14.97
C HIS A 162 6.84 -10.50 14.20
N PHE A 163 5.62 -11.00 14.08
CA PHE A 163 5.36 -12.23 13.33
C PHE A 163 5.78 -12.11 11.87
N LEU A 164 5.43 -11.03 11.20
CA LEU A 164 5.78 -10.78 9.80
C LEU A 164 7.29 -10.53 9.63
N ASP A 165 7.91 -9.83 10.58
CA ASP A 165 9.34 -9.57 10.56
C ASP A 165 10.16 -10.86 10.68
N ASP A 166 9.81 -11.70 11.64
CA ASP A 166 10.52 -12.96 11.90
C ASP A 166 10.34 -13.97 10.75
N ARG A 167 9.12 -14.07 10.21
CA ARG A 167 8.77 -15.12 9.25
C ARG A 167 8.95 -14.69 7.79
N LEU A 168 8.60 -13.43 7.46
CA LEU A 168 8.54 -12.96 6.09
C LEU A 168 9.66 -11.98 5.75
N PHE A 169 9.80 -10.87 6.50
CA PHE A 169 10.66 -9.75 6.12
C PHE A 169 12.08 -9.77 6.72
N ARG A 170 12.34 -10.57 7.77
CA ARG A 170 13.66 -10.81 8.34
C ARG A 170 14.46 -9.55 8.69
N GLY A 171 13.82 -8.58 9.29
CA GLY A 171 14.44 -7.32 9.70
C GLY A 171 14.57 -6.28 8.60
N SER A 172 14.11 -6.55 7.38
CA SER A 172 14.22 -5.63 6.24
C SER A 172 13.55 -4.30 6.50
N ARG A 173 14.22 -3.22 6.08
CA ARG A 173 13.82 -1.82 6.24
C ARG A 173 13.67 -1.14 4.87
N PHE A 174 13.00 -0.01 4.84
CA PHE A 174 12.96 0.84 3.63
C PHE A 174 14.35 1.31 3.22
N GLY A 175 15.28 1.49 4.17
CA GLY A 175 16.66 1.80 3.88
C GLY A 175 17.38 0.75 3.03
N ASP A 176 17.02 -0.54 3.15
CA ASP A 176 17.59 -1.61 2.33
C ASP A 176 17.11 -1.46 0.86
N LEU A 177 15.86 -1.04 0.65
CA LEU A 177 15.30 -0.77 -0.68
C LEU A 177 15.88 0.50 -1.29
N SER A 178 16.07 1.55 -0.48
CA SER A 178 16.62 2.83 -0.94
C SER A 178 18.13 2.79 -1.20
N ALA A 179 18.87 1.88 -0.56
CA ALA A 179 20.31 1.68 -0.78
C ALA A 179 20.62 1.10 -2.17
N GLN A 180 19.72 0.29 -2.72
CA GLN A 180 19.83 -0.33 -4.04
C GLN A 180 18.49 -0.22 -4.78
N PRO A 181 18.11 0.98 -5.28
CA PRO A 181 16.85 1.16 -5.96
C PRO A 181 16.74 0.22 -7.17
N ARG A 182 15.74 -0.67 -7.14
CA ARG A 182 15.43 -1.61 -8.21
C ARG A 182 13.92 -1.70 -8.36
N LYS A 183 13.45 -1.83 -9.60
CA LYS A 183 12.03 -2.09 -9.88
C LYS A 183 11.55 -3.37 -9.16
N PRO A 184 10.29 -3.39 -8.71
CA PRO A 184 9.35 -2.27 -8.70
C PRO A 184 9.54 -1.34 -7.49
N PHE A 185 9.19 -0.06 -7.63
CA PHE A 185 8.98 0.84 -6.53
C PHE A 185 7.68 0.44 -5.79
N ALA A 186 7.78 0.08 -4.53
CA ALA A 186 6.66 -0.45 -3.77
C ALA A 186 6.06 0.63 -2.86
N VAL A 187 4.76 0.86 -2.97
CA VAL A 187 4.02 1.77 -2.09
C VAL A 187 3.05 0.97 -1.23
N ILE A 188 3.36 0.89 0.06
CA ILE A 188 2.45 0.37 1.08
C ILE A 188 1.73 1.57 1.69
N TYR A 189 0.44 1.44 1.99
CA TYR A 189 -0.28 2.51 2.66
C TYR A 189 -1.29 2.03 3.69
N ALA A 190 -1.57 2.92 4.64
CA ALA A 190 -2.52 2.77 5.72
C ALA A 190 -3.49 3.95 5.73
N SER A 191 -4.44 3.98 6.63
CA SER A 191 -5.32 5.12 6.88
C SER A 191 -4.94 5.82 8.19
N ASP A 192 -4.83 7.13 8.18
CA ASP A 192 -4.70 7.92 9.40
C ASP A 192 -6.05 7.90 10.16
N MET A 193 -6.02 7.43 11.40
CA MET A 193 -7.23 7.25 12.22
C MET A 193 -7.98 8.56 12.51
N VAL A 194 -7.31 9.69 12.45
CA VAL A 194 -7.87 10.99 12.80
C VAL A 194 -8.40 11.74 11.58
N SER A 195 -7.61 11.80 10.51
CA SER A 195 -8.00 12.51 9.29
C SER A 195 -8.83 11.64 8.32
N GLY A 196 -8.75 10.30 8.45
CA GLY A 196 -9.28 9.35 7.48
C GLY A 196 -8.52 9.36 6.15
N GLY A 197 -7.46 10.15 6.05
CA GLY A 197 -6.63 10.28 4.86
C GLY A 197 -5.70 9.08 4.65
N ARG A 198 -5.30 8.87 3.38
CA ARG A 198 -4.31 7.85 3.04
C ARG A 198 -2.94 8.25 3.54
N PHE A 199 -2.24 7.35 4.21
CA PHE A 199 -0.86 7.49 4.68
C PHE A 199 0.04 6.53 3.91
N GLU A 200 0.96 7.06 3.11
CA GLU A 200 1.85 6.30 2.24
C GLU A 200 3.24 6.13 2.86
N PHE A 201 3.79 4.92 2.79
CA PHE A 201 5.16 4.65 3.23
C PHE A 201 6.15 4.95 2.10
N VAL A 202 6.30 6.25 1.82
CA VAL A 202 7.27 6.85 0.90
C VAL A 202 7.93 8.04 1.61
N GLN A 203 9.17 8.39 1.25
CA GLN A 203 9.88 9.46 1.94
C GLN A 203 9.20 10.82 1.78
N GLU A 204 8.50 11.05 0.67
CA GLU A 204 7.72 12.26 0.42
C GLU A 204 6.64 12.51 1.49
N GLN A 205 5.96 11.44 1.94
CA GLN A 205 5.01 11.51 3.06
C GLN A 205 5.73 11.79 4.38
N PHE A 206 6.87 11.12 4.61
CA PHE A 206 7.66 11.23 5.83
C PHE A 206 8.39 12.58 5.96
N ASP A 207 8.63 13.30 4.88
CA ASP A 207 9.12 14.68 4.90
C ASP A 207 8.16 15.62 5.66
N PHE A 208 6.84 15.40 5.54
CA PHE A 208 5.85 16.18 6.30
C PHE A 208 5.88 15.90 7.80
N LEU A 209 6.40 14.76 8.19
CA LEU A 209 6.59 14.38 9.61
C LEU A 209 7.96 14.71 10.15
N CYS A 210 8.86 15.26 9.34
CA CYS A 210 10.29 15.34 9.65
C CYS A 210 10.86 14.00 10.14
N SER A 211 10.51 12.91 9.47
CA SER A 211 10.89 11.54 9.84
C SER A 211 11.64 10.84 8.72
N ASP A 212 12.60 10.00 9.09
CA ASP A 212 13.38 9.18 8.17
C ASP A 212 12.71 7.81 8.00
N LEU A 213 12.20 7.56 6.79
CA LEU A 213 11.57 6.29 6.45
C LEU A 213 12.58 5.14 6.35
N ASP A 214 13.83 5.41 6.00
CA ASP A 214 14.86 4.38 5.84
C ASP A 214 15.06 3.56 7.13
N GLY A 215 14.80 4.15 8.30
CA GLY A 215 14.83 3.47 9.59
C GLY A 215 13.62 2.57 9.88
N VAL A 216 12.55 2.65 9.13
CA VAL A 216 11.30 1.91 9.36
C VAL A 216 11.36 0.51 8.75
N LYS A 217 10.90 -0.50 9.49
CA LYS A 217 10.79 -1.88 9.00
C LYS A 217 9.64 -2.03 8.01
N LEU A 218 9.82 -2.86 6.97
CA LEU A 218 8.74 -3.25 6.05
C LEU A 218 7.59 -3.92 6.81
N ALA A 219 7.90 -4.80 7.76
CA ALA A 219 6.91 -5.44 8.62
C ALA A 219 6.02 -4.43 9.36
N ARG A 220 6.58 -3.30 9.80
CA ARG A 220 5.83 -2.23 10.48
C ARG A 220 4.82 -1.57 9.56
N ALA A 221 5.23 -1.27 8.33
CA ALA A 221 4.35 -0.68 7.32
C ALA A 221 3.21 -1.64 6.95
N VAL A 222 3.52 -2.92 6.76
CA VAL A 222 2.52 -3.96 6.46
C VAL A 222 1.57 -4.16 7.63
N ALA A 223 2.06 -4.19 8.87
CA ALA A 223 1.23 -4.29 10.06
C ALA A 223 0.29 -3.07 10.22
N ALA A 224 0.78 -1.86 9.94
CA ALA A 224 -0.05 -0.64 9.94
C ALA A 224 -1.13 -0.71 8.84
N SER A 225 -0.74 -1.14 7.64
CA SER A 225 -1.63 -1.32 6.50
C SER A 225 -2.72 -2.38 6.73
N SER A 226 -2.45 -3.36 7.61
CA SER A 226 -3.34 -4.47 7.94
C SER A 226 -4.06 -4.31 9.29
N ALA A 227 -3.96 -3.14 9.93
CA ALA A 227 -4.50 -2.89 11.26
C ALA A 227 -6.03 -2.70 11.24
N VAL A 228 -6.75 -3.79 10.91
CA VAL A 228 -8.22 -3.81 10.83
C VAL A 228 -8.82 -3.45 12.19
N PRO A 229 -9.69 -2.42 12.28
CA PRO A 229 -10.32 -2.02 13.51
C PRO A 229 -11.02 -3.19 14.22
N LEU A 230 -11.02 -3.22 15.54
CA LEU A 230 -11.54 -4.26 16.43
C LEU A 230 -10.70 -5.55 16.45
N LEU A 231 -10.14 -6.01 15.34
CA LEU A 231 -9.28 -7.21 15.29
C LEU A 231 -7.86 -6.89 15.72
N LEU A 232 -7.31 -5.82 15.19
CA LEU A 232 -5.96 -5.36 15.47
C LEU A 232 -5.98 -3.96 16.11
N SER A 233 -4.86 -3.56 16.70
CA SER A 233 -4.70 -2.24 17.28
C SER A 233 -4.17 -1.24 16.25
N PRO A 234 -4.45 0.07 16.36
CA PRO A 234 -3.74 1.06 15.56
C PRO A 234 -2.23 0.98 15.75
N VAL A 235 -1.47 1.32 14.71
CA VAL A 235 -0.01 1.38 14.74
C VAL A 235 0.42 2.84 14.90
N THR A 236 1.27 3.11 15.89
CA THR A 236 1.67 4.48 16.24
C THR A 236 3.00 4.85 15.63
N PHE A 237 3.09 6.08 15.12
CA PHE A 237 4.31 6.73 14.63
C PHE A 237 4.50 8.10 15.31
N TRP A 238 5.75 8.52 15.45
CA TRP A 238 6.08 9.88 15.86
C TRP A 238 5.85 10.86 14.71
N ASN A 239 5.25 12.00 15.03
CA ASN A 239 5.28 13.19 14.20
C ASN A 239 6.35 14.13 14.76
N HIS A 240 7.51 14.19 14.12
CA HIS A 240 8.65 14.99 14.54
C HIS A 240 8.58 16.44 14.02
N ALA A 241 7.62 16.76 13.13
CA ALA A 241 7.46 18.12 12.62
C ALA A 241 7.19 19.08 13.77
N GLY A 242 7.94 20.16 13.87
CA GLY A 242 7.76 21.18 14.92
C GLY A 242 8.07 20.72 16.35
N ALA A 243 8.75 19.58 16.53
CA ALA A 243 9.02 19.01 17.85
C ALA A 243 9.84 19.92 18.79
N ALA A 244 10.55 20.90 18.27
CA ALA A 244 11.17 21.98 19.04
C ALA A 244 11.41 23.22 18.15
N PRO A 245 11.39 24.44 18.67
CA PRO A 245 11.80 25.62 17.95
C PRO A 245 13.22 25.45 17.38
N GLY A 246 13.39 25.66 16.07
CA GLY A 246 14.67 25.53 15.36
C GLY A 246 15.06 24.10 14.95
N LYS A 247 14.18 23.10 15.10
CA LYS A 247 14.36 21.71 14.61
C LYS A 247 13.46 21.39 13.44
N ASP A 248 13.12 22.35 12.60
CA ASP A 248 12.43 22.09 11.34
C ASP A 248 13.40 21.41 10.36
N CYS A 249 12.98 20.30 9.76
CA CYS A 249 13.76 19.57 8.76
C CYS A 249 13.75 20.24 7.37
N GLY A 250 13.18 21.44 7.23
CA GLY A 250 13.02 22.13 5.98
C GLY A 250 11.69 21.79 5.25
N PRO A 251 11.40 22.49 4.15
CA PRO A 251 10.16 22.29 3.42
C PRO A 251 10.12 20.94 2.72
N PRO A 252 8.98 20.19 2.79
CA PRO A 252 8.80 18.92 2.07
C PRO A 252 8.95 19.09 0.57
N LEU A 253 9.53 18.11 -0.13
CA LEU A 253 9.76 18.18 -1.58
C LEU A 253 8.47 18.34 -2.38
N LEU A 254 7.41 17.62 -2.03
CA LEU A 254 6.10 17.74 -2.68
C LEU A 254 5.55 19.17 -2.58
N ARG A 255 5.70 19.83 -1.43
CA ARG A 255 5.30 21.25 -1.25
C ARG A 255 6.09 22.16 -2.17
N GLN A 256 7.40 21.95 -2.28
CA GLN A 256 8.26 22.78 -3.16
C GLN A 256 7.86 22.58 -4.62
N ALA A 257 7.73 21.33 -5.06
CA ALA A 257 7.37 20.99 -6.44
C ALA A 257 5.97 21.50 -6.82
N ALA A 258 4.98 21.34 -5.94
CA ALA A 258 3.63 21.82 -6.19
C ALA A 258 3.57 23.35 -6.33
N ARG A 259 4.26 24.09 -5.48
CA ARG A 259 4.29 25.57 -5.51
C ARG A 259 5.04 26.15 -6.72
N SER A 260 5.92 25.39 -7.33
CA SER A 260 6.65 25.81 -8.53
C SER A 260 5.82 25.74 -9.82
N GLN A 261 4.62 25.14 -9.80
CA GLN A 261 3.76 25.04 -10.97
C GLN A 261 2.97 26.33 -11.22
N PRO A 262 2.96 26.86 -12.45
CA PRO A 262 2.13 28.02 -12.79
C PRO A 262 0.64 27.74 -12.57
N GLY A 263 -0.05 28.65 -11.89
CA GLY A 263 -1.49 28.50 -11.63
C GLY A 263 -1.86 27.39 -10.62
N HIS A 264 -0.91 26.94 -9.81
CA HIS A 264 -1.11 25.90 -8.83
C HIS A 264 -2.29 26.21 -7.88
N VAL A 265 -3.26 25.31 -7.86
CA VAL A 265 -4.31 25.24 -6.84
C VAL A 265 -3.93 24.09 -5.90
N SER A 266 -3.87 24.35 -4.60
CA SER A 266 -3.59 23.31 -3.60
C SER A 266 -4.54 22.13 -3.79
N SER A 267 -4.01 20.96 -4.13
CA SER A 267 -4.81 19.74 -4.18
C SER A 267 -5.27 19.37 -2.79
N ARG A 268 -6.41 18.70 -2.70
CA ARG A 268 -6.91 18.16 -1.41
C ARG A 268 -5.84 17.31 -0.71
N ARG A 269 -5.13 16.49 -1.47
CA ARG A 269 -4.06 15.65 -0.95
C ARG A 269 -2.92 16.45 -0.31
N LEU A 270 -2.49 17.53 -0.96
CA LEU A 270 -1.43 18.39 -0.41
C LEU A 270 -1.88 19.07 0.89
N VAL A 271 -3.14 19.53 0.96
CA VAL A 271 -3.73 20.10 2.18
C VAL A 271 -3.74 19.07 3.32
N GLU A 272 -4.12 17.81 3.05
CA GLU A 272 -4.08 16.72 4.03
C GLU A 272 -2.65 16.49 4.55
N LEU A 273 -1.65 16.49 3.66
CA LEU A 273 -0.25 16.33 4.03
C LEU A 273 0.28 17.51 4.85
N GLU A 274 -0.07 18.74 4.47
CA GLU A 274 0.31 19.93 5.23
C GLU A 274 -0.28 19.92 6.65
N GLY A 275 -1.46 19.35 6.82
CA GLY A 275 -2.11 19.19 8.12
C GLY A 275 -1.22 18.52 9.18
N TYR A 276 -0.30 17.65 8.82
CA TYR A 276 0.64 17.05 9.78
C TYR A 276 1.58 18.09 10.42
N ARG A 277 1.97 19.14 9.67
CA ARG A 277 2.81 20.24 10.18
C ARG A 277 1.97 21.30 10.88
N ASP A 278 0.84 21.66 10.33
CA ASP A 278 -0.06 22.68 10.89
C ASP A 278 -0.59 22.27 12.25
N LEU A 279 -0.94 20.98 12.42
CA LEU A 279 -1.37 20.42 13.69
C LEU A 279 -0.27 20.40 14.76
N GLN A 280 1.00 20.50 14.38
CA GLN A 280 2.11 20.66 15.32
C GLN A 280 2.33 22.13 15.75
N ALA A 281 1.94 23.07 14.92
CA ALA A 281 1.99 24.49 15.25
C ALA A 281 0.82 24.89 16.19
N ALA A 282 -0.28 24.10 16.21
CA ALA A 282 -1.43 24.34 17.06
C ALA A 282 -1.23 23.79 18.50
N GLU A 283 -1.91 24.37 19.46
CA GLU A 283 -2.00 23.83 20.81
C GLU A 283 -3.39 23.18 21.02
N PRO A 284 -3.47 21.92 21.54
CA PRO A 284 -2.39 21.03 21.93
C PRO A 284 -1.68 20.39 20.74
N ARG A 285 -0.36 20.22 20.82
CA ARG A 285 0.46 19.55 19.80
C ARG A 285 0.07 18.09 19.64
N ARG A 286 0.24 17.57 18.42
CA ARG A 286 -0.04 16.17 18.07
C ARG A 286 1.24 15.42 17.71
N PRO A 287 2.02 14.97 18.71
CA PRO A 287 3.31 14.33 18.48
C PRO A 287 3.20 12.90 17.93
N PHE A 288 1.99 12.33 17.89
CA PHE A 288 1.77 10.97 17.43
C PHE A 288 0.74 10.91 16.30
N ILE A 289 0.92 9.92 15.43
CA ILE A 289 -0.03 9.53 14.40
C ILE A 289 -0.40 8.08 14.66
N HIS A 290 -1.69 7.76 14.56
CA HIS A 290 -2.21 6.41 14.71
C HIS A 290 -2.76 5.93 13.37
N LEU A 291 -2.18 4.85 12.84
CA LEU A 291 -2.54 4.27 11.55
C LEU A 291 -3.40 3.03 11.75
N ILE A 292 -4.41 2.90 10.92
CA ILE A 292 -5.33 1.76 10.84
C ILE A 292 -5.34 1.22 9.39
N ASP A 293 -6.08 0.15 9.15
CA ASP A 293 -6.14 -0.53 7.85
C ASP A 293 -6.34 0.45 6.68
N GLY A 294 -5.57 0.26 5.62
CA GLY A 294 -5.58 1.13 4.44
C GLY A 294 -6.92 1.15 3.69
N GLY A 295 -7.71 0.09 3.80
CA GLY A 295 -8.99 -0.05 3.11
C GLY A 295 -10.03 1.02 3.46
N LEU A 296 -9.90 1.66 4.63
CA LEU A 296 -10.78 2.76 5.03
C LEU A 296 -10.58 4.02 4.17
N ALA A 297 -9.38 4.27 3.70
CA ALA A 297 -9.07 5.41 2.84
C ALA A 297 -9.21 5.07 1.34
N ASP A 298 -8.73 3.90 0.90
CA ASP A 298 -8.74 3.46 -0.51
C ASP A 298 -8.52 1.95 -0.61
N ASN A 299 -9.58 1.16 -0.69
CA ASN A 299 -9.47 -0.31 -0.63
C ASN A 299 -8.92 -0.97 -1.90
N VAL A 300 -8.98 -0.32 -3.04
CA VAL A 300 -8.55 -0.87 -4.34
C VAL A 300 -7.24 -0.29 -4.86
N SER A 301 -6.60 0.59 -4.10
CA SER A 301 -5.37 1.30 -4.51
C SER A 301 -5.51 2.13 -5.80
N ALA A 302 -6.74 2.47 -6.19
CA ALA A 302 -7.01 3.22 -7.41
C ALA A 302 -6.82 4.74 -7.23
N ARG A 303 -7.00 5.23 -6.00
CA ARG A 303 -6.82 6.66 -5.69
C ARG A 303 -5.34 7.06 -5.58
N GLY A 304 -4.43 6.11 -5.34
CA GLY A 304 -3.00 6.37 -5.22
C GLY A 304 -2.44 7.16 -6.39
N PRO A 305 -2.50 6.63 -7.62
CA PRO A 305 -2.02 7.33 -8.81
C PRO A 305 -2.76 8.64 -9.06
N THR A 306 -4.08 8.68 -8.89
CA THR A 306 -4.90 9.87 -9.17
C THR A 306 -4.57 11.03 -8.22
N ASP A 307 -4.40 10.74 -6.93
CA ASP A 307 -4.05 11.75 -5.93
C ASP A 307 -2.59 12.22 -6.09
N TYR A 308 -1.66 11.30 -6.40
CA TYR A 308 -0.26 11.65 -6.66
C TYR A 308 -0.15 12.59 -7.87
N ILE A 309 -0.77 12.25 -8.99
CA ILE A 309 -0.76 13.06 -10.20
C ILE A 309 -1.47 14.41 -9.97
N GLY A 310 -2.59 14.39 -9.26
CA GLY A 310 -3.36 15.60 -8.91
C GLY A 310 -2.58 16.61 -8.06
N GLN A 311 -1.59 16.18 -7.26
CA GLN A 311 -0.73 17.08 -6.47
C GLN A 311 0.11 17.99 -7.34
N PHE A 312 0.44 17.56 -8.55
CA PHE A 312 1.24 18.32 -9.51
C PHE A 312 0.39 19.08 -10.53
N GLY A 313 -0.94 19.05 -10.40
CA GLY A 313 -1.85 19.69 -11.33
C GLY A 313 -2.10 18.93 -12.62
N GLY A 314 -1.53 17.73 -12.80
CA GLY A 314 -1.76 16.87 -13.95
C GLY A 314 -0.64 15.86 -14.20
N ILE A 315 -0.85 15.03 -15.23
CA ILE A 315 0.06 13.92 -15.52
C ILE A 315 1.37 14.40 -16.15
N VAL A 316 1.35 15.44 -16.96
CA VAL A 316 2.55 16.00 -17.60
C VAL A 316 3.54 16.50 -16.54
N SER A 317 3.06 17.27 -15.57
CA SER A 317 3.88 17.80 -14.48
C SER A 317 4.37 16.72 -13.54
N SER A 318 3.53 15.72 -13.22
CA SER A 318 3.90 14.61 -12.32
C SER A 318 4.93 13.67 -12.94
N ALA A 319 4.80 13.34 -14.22
CA ALA A 319 5.76 12.52 -14.94
C ALA A 319 7.14 13.21 -15.04
N ARG A 320 7.15 14.52 -15.30
CA ARG A 320 8.37 15.33 -15.28
C ARG A 320 9.01 15.35 -13.90
N PHE A 321 8.23 15.52 -12.83
CA PHE A 321 8.74 15.48 -11.46
C PHE A 321 9.31 14.12 -11.09
N ALA A 322 8.68 13.03 -11.53
CA ALA A 322 9.18 11.66 -11.33
C ALA A 322 10.48 11.37 -12.11
N GLY A 323 10.79 12.14 -13.15
CA GLY A 323 12.01 12.02 -13.94
C GLY A 323 11.84 11.30 -15.28
N TYR A 324 10.61 10.96 -15.68
CA TYR A 324 10.33 10.35 -16.99
C TYR A 324 10.64 11.34 -18.13
N GLN A 325 11.16 10.80 -19.25
CA GLN A 325 11.59 11.59 -20.40
C GLN A 325 10.76 11.33 -21.67
N ARG A 326 10.35 10.07 -21.91
CA ARG A 326 9.70 9.70 -23.16
C ARG A 326 8.77 8.49 -22.99
N LEU A 327 7.77 8.63 -22.16
CA LEU A 327 6.75 7.59 -21.96
C LEU A 327 5.98 7.33 -23.27
N GLN A 328 5.97 6.09 -23.73
CA GLN A 328 5.21 5.61 -24.88
C GLN A 328 3.97 4.83 -24.43
N ARG A 329 4.09 4.07 -23.34
CA ARG A 329 2.96 3.30 -22.79
C ARG A 329 2.85 3.55 -21.30
N VAL A 330 1.63 3.82 -20.88
CA VAL A 330 1.26 4.00 -19.47
C VAL A 330 0.17 3.01 -19.15
N VAL A 331 0.49 2.04 -18.31
CA VAL A 331 -0.39 0.90 -18.02
C VAL A 331 -0.69 0.85 -16.53
N PHE A 332 -1.98 0.79 -16.20
CA PHE A 332 -2.47 0.54 -14.86
C PHE A 332 -3.20 -0.79 -14.82
N ILE A 333 -2.76 -1.70 -13.95
CA ILE A 333 -3.46 -2.95 -13.65
C ILE A 333 -3.97 -2.84 -12.21
N VAL A 334 -5.28 -2.91 -12.02
CA VAL A 334 -5.92 -2.86 -10.70
C VAL A 334 -6.47 -4.24 -10.36
N VAL A 335 -5.94 -4.82 -9.29
CA VAL A 335 -6.38 -6.13 -8.77
C VAL A 335 -7.35 -5.89 -7.62
N ASN A 336 -8.63 -6.14 -7.86
CA ASN A 336 -9.73 -5.88 -6.95
C ASN A 336 -10.31 -7.18 -6.38
N ALA A 337 -9.98 -7.50 -5.14
CA ALA A 337 -10.51 -8.66 -4.44
C ALA A 337 -11.74 -8.35 -3.56
N GLU A 338 -12.46 -7.28 -3.90
CA GLU A 338 -13.66 -6.89 -3.17
C GLU A 338 -14.78 -7.92 -3.30
N THR A 339 -15.50 -8.13 -2.20
CA THR A 339 -16.68 -8.99 -2.15
C THR A 339 -17.91 -8.12 -1.93
N SER A 340 -18.85 -8.14 -2.86
CA SER A 340 -20.18 -7.57 -2.60
C SER A 340 -20.83 -8.35 -1.46
N ALA A 341 -21.04 -7.69 -0.33
CA ALA A 341 -21.60 -8.34 0.84
C ALA A 341 -23.05 -8.75 0.56
N ARG A 342 -23.30 -10.03 0.25
CA ARG A 342 -24.57 -10.65 0.64
C ARG A 342 -24.43 -10.94 2.12
N ALA A 343 -24.90 -10.02 2.95
CA ALA A 343 -24.90 -10.20 4.39
C ALA A 343 -25.90 -11.30 4.75
N PRO A 344 -25.47 -12.36 5.46
CA PRO A 344 -26.40 -13.39 5.96
C PRO A 344 -27.49 -12.78 6.87
N GLU A 345 -27.27 -11.57 7.38
CA GLU A 345 -28.22 -10.82 8.18
C GLU A 345 -29.53 -10.53 7.44
N ASP A 346 -29.47 -10.27 6.13
CA ASP A 346 -30.67 -9.99 5.32
C ASP A 346 -31.55 -11.24 5.09
N LEU A 347 -31.03 -12.42 5.42
CA LEU A 347 -31.76 -13.68 5.37
C LEU A 347 -32.55 -13.98 6.65
N SER A 348 -32.45 -13.13 7.68
CA SER A 348 -33.09 -13.34 8.99
C SER A 348 -33.71 -12.04 9.51
N ALA A 349 -34.86 -12.14 10.17
CA ALA A 349 -35.47 -11.04 10.90
C ALA A 349 -34.78 -10.75 12.27
N GLN A 350 -33.73 -11.52 12.62
CA GLN A 350 -32.99 -11.28 13.87
C GLN A 350 -32.18 -9.99 13.79
N VAL A 351 -32.23 -9.17 14.84
CA VAL A 351 -31.42 -7.96 14.93
C VAL A 351 -29.94 -8.32 15.03
N PRO A 352 -29.07 -7.79 14.16
CA PRO A 352 -27.64 -8.02 14.23
C PRO A 352 -27.04 -7.58 15.57
N GLY A 353 -26.14 -8.40 16.14
CA GLY A 353 -25.49 -8.10 17.40
C GLY A 353 -24.54 -6.89 17.33
N PRO A 354 -24.21 -6.26 18.47
CA PRO A 354 -23.37 -5.04 18.50
C PRO A 354 -22.01 -5.20 17.81
N LEU A 355 -21.36 -6.36 17.96
CA LEU A 355 -20.08 -6.64 17.33
C LEU A 355 -20.20 -6.69 15.80
N ARG A 356 -21.24 -7.33 15.26
CA ARG A 356 -21.49 -7.39 13.82
C ARG A 356 -21.82 -5.99 13.27
N THR A 357 -22.60 -5.20 14.00
CA THR A 357 -22.90 -3.82 13.64
C THR A 357 -21.62 -2.97 13.61
N ALA A 358 -20.71 -3.16 14.57
CA ALA A 358 -19.43 -2.46 14.60
C ALA A 358 -18.52 -2.84 13.40
N PHE A 359 -18.50 -4.12 13.00
CA PHE A 359 -17.79 -4.53 11.77
C PHE A 359 -18.42 -3.93 10.52
N ALA A 360 -19.75 -3.86 10.44
CA ALA A 360 -20.42 -3.26 9.30
C ALA A 360 -20.07 -1.77 9.11
N LEU A 361 -19.82 -1.03 10.21
CA LEU A 361 -19.37 0.36 10.14
C LEU A 361 -17.98 0.53 9.48
N ALA A 362 -17.13 -0.50 9.52
CA ALA A 362 -15.86 -0.50 8.80
C ALA A 362 -16.04 -1.03 7.36
N ASP A 363 -16.79 -2.11 7.18
CA ASP A 363 -16.93 -2.79 5.88
C ASP A 363 -17.72 -1.96 4.84
N ILE A 364 -18.78 -1.27 5.28
CA ILE A 364 -19.64 -0.50 4.36
C ILE A 364 -18.88 0.64 3.66
N PRO A 365 -18.12 1.50 4.35
CA PRO A 365 -17.32 2.53 3.69
C PRO A 365 -16.25 1.94 2.76
N ILE A 366 -15.60 0.85 3.17
CA ILE A 366 -14.57 0.17 2.39
C ILE A 366 -15.13 -0.26 1.03
N ASN A 367 -16.23 -1.01 1.03
CA ASN A 367 -16.82 -1.53 -0.19
C ASN A 367 -17.37 -0.41 -1.08
N ARG A 368 -18.09 0.54 -0.51
CA ARG A 368 -18.71 1.62 -1.27
C ARG A 368 -17.68 2.56 -1.92
N ASN A 369 -16.55 2.77 -1.27
CA ASN A 369 -15.49 3.62 -1.80
C ASN A 369 -14.72 2.95 -2.96
N SER A 370 -14.69 1.63 -3.04
CA SER A 370 -13.99 0.88 -4.08
C SER A 370 -14.57 1.13 -5.47
N ASP A 371 -15.90 1.00 -5.63
CA ASP A 371 -16.57 1.24 -6.90
C ASP A 371 -16.37 2.68 -7.38
N ILE A 372 -16.54 3.65 -6.46
CA ILE A 372 -16.35 5.07 -6.75
C ILE A 372 -14.90 5.35 -7.19
N ALA A 373 -13.92 4.74 -6.52
CA ALA A 373 -12.51 4.93 -6.84
C ALA A 373 -12.15 4.39 -8.24
N LEU A 374 -12.69 3.24 -8.62
CA LEU A 374 -12.48 2.67 -9.95
C LEU A 374 -13.14 3.51 -11.06
N ASP A 375 -14.37 3.96 -10.87
CA ASP A 375 -15.04 4.83 -11.85
C ASP A 375 -14.29 6.17 -11.98
N GLN A 376 -13.84 6.73 -10.87
CA GLN A 376 -13.01 7.93 -10.88
C GLN A 376 -11.69 7.69 -11.61
N MET A 377 -11.02 6.56 -11.40
CA MET A 377 -9.79 6.21 -12.08
C MET A 377 -9.99 6.11 -13.60
N ARG A 378 -11.08 5.48 -14.07
CA ARG A 378 -11.42 5.41 -15.51
C ARG A 378 -11.58 6.80 -16.13
N ALA A 379 -12.35 7.67 -15.47
CA ALA A 379 -12.54 9.06 -15.92
C ALA A 379 -11.23 9.85 -15.91
N THR A 380 -10.40 9.64 -14.89
CA THR A 380 -9.13 10.35 -14.74
C THR A 380 -8.11 9.92 -15.79
N VAL A 381 -8.00 8.63 -16.11
CA VAL A 381 -7.13 8.14 -17.20
C VAL A 381 -7.52 8.77 -18.53
N GLN A 382 -8.83 8.95 -18.79
CA GLN A 382 -9.27 9.67 -19.99
C GLN A 382 -8.86 11.15 -19.96
N ALA A 383 -9.01 11.81 -18.83
CA ALA A 383 -8.56 13.21 -18.67
C ALA A 383 -7.05 13.37 -18.89
N TRP A 384 -6.22 12.42 -18.44
CA TRP A 384 -4.78 12.42 -18.67
C TRP A 384 -4.43 12.28 -20.16
N ARG A 385 -5.13 11.41 -20.90
CA ARG A 385 -4.98 11.31 -22.36
C ARG A 385 -5.23 12.65 -23.03
N ASP A 386 -6.30 13.33 -22.62
CA ASP A 386 -6.69 14.60 -23.20
C ASP A 386 -5.70 15.72 -22.82
N GLU A 387 -5.18 15.72 -21.58
CA GLU A 387 -4.13 16.65 -21.13
C GLU A 387 -2.88 16.53 -21.98
N VAL A 388 -2.36 15.31 -22.18
CA VAL A 388 -1.15 15.07 -22.99
C VAL A 388 -1.36 15.52 -24.43
N ARG A 389 -2.48 15.12 -25.06
CA ARG A 389 -2.80 15.57 -26.44
C ARG A 389 -2.87 17.08 -26.57
N GLN A 390 -3.47 17.78 -25.60
CA GLN A 390 -3.56 19.23 -25.60
C GLN A 390 -2.18 19.88 -25.43
N ALA A 391 -1.33 19.36 -24.55
CA ALA A 391 0.03 19.86 -24.36
C ALA A 391 0.86 19.69 -25.66
N GLN A 392 0.81 18.51 -26.29
CA GLN A 392 1.45 18.24 -27.58
C GLN A 392 0.92 19.16 -28.70
N ALA A 393 -0.40 19.35 -28.78
CA ALA A 393 -1.01 20.25 -29.79
C ALA A 393 -0.59 21.72 -29.59
N ARG A 394 -0.24 22.14 -28.38
CA ARG A 394 0.34 23.47 -28.10
C ARG A 394 1.85 23.56 -28.36
N GLY A 395 2.50 22.46 -28.75
CA GLY A 395 3.95 22.40 -28.95
C GLY A 395 4.73 22.45 -27.63
N GLU A 396 4.12 22.08 -26.52
CA GLU A 396 4.81 22.00 -25.24
C GLU A 396 5.76 20.78 -25.22
N ASP A 397 6.95 20.97 -24.68
CA ASP A 397 7.84 19.87 -24.37
C ASP A 397 7.20 18.98 -23.28
N THR A 398 6.91 17.72 -23.58
CA THR A 398 6.26 16.80 -22.67
C THR A 398 7.10 15.52 -22.47
N PRO A 399 7.04 14.87 -21.29
CA PRO A 399 7.73 13.61 -21.08
C PRO A 399 6.98 12.40 -21.72
N PHE A 400 6.20 12.66 -22.78
CA PHE A 400 5.41 11.67 -23.50
C PHE A 400 5.73 11.68 -24.98
N ALA A 401 5.82 10.49 -25.57
CA ALA A 401 5.93 10.35 -27.01
C ALA A 401 4.63 10.76 -27.73
N ASP A 402 4.73 11.12 -29.01
CA ASP A 402 3.58 11.54 -29.82
C ASP A 402 2.51 10.44 -29.94
N ASP A 403 2.93 9.16 -29.89
CA ASP A 403 2.10 7.96 -30.00
C ASP A 403 1.77 7.33 -28.64
N VAL A 404 1.84 8.09 -27.55
CA VAL A 404 1.59 7.56 -26.21
C VAL A 404 0.20 6.95 -26.07
N GLU A 405 0.13 5.75 -25.49
CA GLU A 405 -1.11 5.08 -25.15
C GLU A 405 -1.23 4.83 -23.65
N PHE A 406 -2.47 4.98 -23.15
CA PHE A 406 -2.82 4.70 -21.76
C PHE A 406 -3.75 3.49 -21.69
N HIS A 407 -3.47 2.55 -20.82
CA HIS A 407 -4.26 1.36 -20.61
C HIS A 407 -4.66 1.22 -19.14
N LEU A 408 -5.90 0.84 -18.89
CA LEU A 408 -6.41 0.51 -17.56
C LEU A 408 -7.04 -0.87 -17.61
N VAL A 409 -6.48 -1.81 -16.89
CA VAL A 409 -6.91 -3.21 -16.81
C VAL A 409 -7.40 -3.48 -15.40
N GLU A 410 -8.59 -4.05 -15.25
CA GLU A 410 -9.14 -4.49 -13.98
C GLU A 410 -9.21 -6.02 -13.92
N VAL A 411 -8.73 -6.58 -12.82
CA VAL A 411 -8.89 -7.98 -12.45
C VAL A 411 -9.66 -8.06 -11.16
N SER A 412 -10.90 -8.55 -11.21
CA SER A 412 -11.81 -8.69 -10.06
C SER A 412 -12.19 -10.14 -9.82
N LEU A 413 -12.94 -10.39 -8.74
CA LEU A 413 -13.54 -11.69 -8.43
C LEU A 413 -14.77 -12.00 -9.30
N ASP A 414 -15.17 -11.08 -10.17
CA ASP A 414 -16.27 -11.29 -11.09
C ASP A 414 -15.90 -12.29 -12.18
N SER A 415 -16.84 -13.18 -12.48
CA SER A 415 -16.74 -14.17 -13.54
C SER A 415 -17.97 -14.10 -14.45
N PRO A 416 -17.83 -14.39 -15.76
CA PRO A 416 -19.00 -14.63 -16.63
C PRO A 416 -19.89 -15.78 -16.15
N ASP A 417 -19.33 -16.73 -15.37
CA ASP A 417 -20.09 -17.77 -14.67
C ASP A 417 -20.53 -17.24 -13.29
N PRO A 418 -21.85 -17.04 -13.08
CA PRO A 418 -22.36 -16.53 -11.81
C PRO A 418 -22.03 -17.43 -10.60
N ALA A 419 -22.03 -18.77 -10.79
CA ALA A 419 -21.75 -19.71 -9.73
C ALA A 419 -20.26 -19.61 -9.27
N LEU A 420 -19.35 -19.46 -10.22
CA LEU A 420 -17.96 -19.21 -9.94
C LEU A 420 -17.75 -17.85 -9.23
N SER A 421 -18.44 -16.81 -9.71
CA SER A 421 -18.39 -15.47 -9.08
C SER A 421 -18.83 -15.52 -7.61
N GLU A 422 -19.97 -16.19 -7.34
CA GLU A 422 -20.46 -16.38 -5.96
C GLU A 422 -19.46 -17.18 -5.10
N ARG A 423 -18.87 -18.24 -5.63
CA ARG A 423 -17.86 -19.06 -4.94
C ARG A 423 -16.61 -18.26 -4.58
N LEU A 424 -16.11 -17.45 -5.50
CA LEU A 424 -14.93 -16.60 -5.28
C LEU A 424 -15.21 -15.53 -4.23
N LYS A 425 -16.35 -14.85 -4.32
CA LYS A 425 -16.77 -13.82 -3.36
C LYS A 425 -17.09 -14.37 -1.98
N ALA A 426 -17.39 -15.67 -1.87
CA ALA A 426 -17.62 -16.33 -0.58
C ALA A 426 -16.32 -16.68 0.17
N ILE A 427 -15.14 -16.58 -0.48
CA ILE A 427 -13.84 -16.83 0.18
C ILE A 427 -13.60 -15.74 1.23
N PRO A 428 -13.37 -16.08 2.51
CA PRO A 428 -13.31 -15.09 3.57
C PRO A 428 -12.03 -14.24 3.53
N THR A 429 -12.11 -13.04 4.10
CA THR A 429 -10.93 -12.25 4.47
C THR A 429 -10.28 -12.88 5.70
N SER A 430 -9.13 -13.55 5.55
CA SER A 430 -8.44 -14.25 6.63
C SER A 430 -6.93 -14.25 6.41
N LEU A 431 -6.18 -14.66 7.44
CA LEU A 431 -4.73 -14.93 7.35
C LEU A 431 -4.44 -16.40 6.99
N GLN A 432 -5.45 -17.18 6.67
CA GLN A 432 -5.28 -18.57 6.23
C GLN A 432 -6.39 -18.93 5.25
N LEU A 433 -6.00 -19.60 4.16
CA LEU A 433 -6.93 -20.13 3.15
C LEU A 433 -6.71 -21.63 2.95
N PRO A 434 -7.77 -22.38 2.65
CA PRO A 434 -7.64 -23.75 2.12
C PRO A 434 -6.85 -23.77 0.81
N GLU A 435 -6.06 -24.80 0.57
CA GLU A 435 -5.25 -24.94 -0.66
C GLU A 435 -6.11 -24.88 -1.93
N ALA A 436 -7.31 -25.44 -1.90
CA ALA A 436 -8.26 -25.38 -3.01
C ALA A 436 -8.70 -23.95 -3.33
N ASP A 437 -8.86 -23.09 -2.34
CA ASP A 437 -9.20 -21.66 -2.53
C ASP A 437 -8.01 -20.88 -3.06
N VAL A 438 -6.80 -21.20 -2.61
CA VAL A 438 -5.55 -20.62 -3.15
C VAL A 438 -5.42 -20.94 -4.64
N ALA A 439 -5.59 -22.20 -5.02
CA ALA A 439 -5.52 -22.63 -6.41
C ALA A 439 -6.60 -21.98 -7.28
N LEU A 440 -7.84 -21.91 -6.77
CA LEU A 440 -8.97 -21.31 -7.46
C LEU A 440 -8.76 -19.81 -7.72
N LEU A 441 -8.32 -19.06 -6.72
CA LEU A 441 -8.07 -17.62 -6.85
C LEU A 441 -6.94 -17.31 -7.85
N ARG A 442 -5.83 -18.06 -7.77
CA ARG A 442 -4.70 -17.88 -8.70
C ARG A 442 -5.10 -18.15 -10.14
N GLU A 443 -5.78 -19.28 -10.40
CA GLU A 443 -6.22 -19.63 -11.76
C GLU A 443 -7.25 -18.64 -12.28
N HIS A 444 -8.22 -18.23 -11.44
CA HIS A 444 -9.19 -17.22 -11.83
C HIS A 444 -8.51 -15.90 -12.23
N ALA A 445 -7.55 -15.41 -11.43
CA ALA A 445 -6.82 -14.18 -11.73
C ALA A 445 -6.10 -14.25 -13.07
N ARG A 446 -5.40 -15.37 -13.35
CA ARG A 446 -4.71 -15.61 -14.61
C ARG A 446 -5.68 -15.59 -15.80
N GLN A 447 -6.80 -16.31 -15.68
CA GLN A 447 -7.82 -16.36 -16.72
C GLN A 447 -8.47 -15.00 -16.96
N ARG A 448 -8.81 -14.26 -15.88
CA ARG A 448 -9.39 -12.92 -15.99
C ARG A 448 -8.46 -11.96 -16.69
N LEU A 449 -7.19 -11.93 -16.33
CA LEU A 449 -6.20 -11.07 -16.98
C LEU A 449 -6.04 -11.45 -18.45
N ARG A 450 -5.79 -12.72 -18.75
CA ARG A 450 -5.60 -13.24 -20.12
C ARG A 450 -6.83 -13.02 -21.01
N SER A 451 -8.04 -13.09 -20.46
CA SER A 451 -9.29 -12.89 -21.20
C SER A 451 -9.69 -11.42 -21.35
N SER A 452 -9.07 -10.49 -20.60
CA SER A 452 -9.41 -9.06 -20.65
C SER A 452 -9.14 -8.47 -22.04
N PRO A 453 -10.13 -7.82 -22.66
CA PRO A 453 -9.93 -7.10 -23.92
C PRO A 453 -8.90 -5.98 -23.80
N GLU A 454 -8.88 -5.29 -22.66
CA GLU A 454 -7.98 -4.17 -22.36
C GLU A 454 -6.53 -4.67 -22.24
N PHE A 455 -6.31 -5.82 -21.56
CA PHE A 455 -4.99 -6.44 -21.46
C PHE A 455 -4.49 -6.89 -22.83
N ARG A 456 -5.34 -7.51 -23.64
CA ARG A 456 -4.96 -7.89 -25.02
C ARG A 456 -4.69 -6.68 -25.92
N ALA A 457 -5.42 -5.58 -25.75
CA ALA A 457 -5.15 -4.34 -26.47
C ALA A 457 -3.79 -3.76 -26.08
N MET A 458 -3.52 -3.72 -24.78
CA MET A 458 -2.22 -3.32 -24.23
C MET A 458 -1.09 -4.19 -24.80
N LEU A 459 -1.21 -5.51 -24.78
CA LEU A 459 -0.17 -6.40 -25.34
C LEU A 459 0.09 -6.17 -26.83
N ARG A 460 -0.95 -5.88 -27.62
CA ARG A 460 -0.75 -5.52 -29.03
C ARG A 460 0.01 -4.21 -29.20
N SER A 461 -0.19 -3.24 -28.32
CA SER A 461 0.52 -1.96 -28.37
C SER A 461 2.00 -2.06 -27.98
N LEU A 462 2.40 -3.14 -27.27
CA LEU A 462 3.79 -3.43 -26.91
C LEU A 462 4.54 -4.22 -27.98
N GLN A 463 3.86 -4.68 -29.03
CA GLN A 463 4.53 -5.34 -30.15
C GLN A 463 5.05 -4.31 -31.16
N PRO A 464 6.19 -4.58 -31.85
CA PRO A 464 6.64 -3.71 -32.92
C PRO A 464 5.52 -3.53 -33.95
N THR A 465 5.22 -2.28 -34.29
CA THR A 465 4.36 -2.01 -35.46
C THR A 465 5.04 -2.68 -36.66
N ALA A 466 4.38 -3.69 -37.24
CA ALA A 466 4.87 -4.27 -38.49
C ALA A 466 5.04 -3.12 -39.46
N THR A 467 6.28 -2.79 -39.80
CA THR A 467 6.58 -1.81 -40.84
C THR A 467 5.85 -2.29 -42.10
N GLN A 468 4.83 -1.57 -42.52
CA GLN A 468 4.25 -1.76 -43.82
C GLN A 468 5.36 -1.41 -44.82
N GLU A 469 6.00 -2.46 -45.39
CA GLU A 469 6.85 -2.33 -46.56
C GLU A 469 6.00 -1.95 -47.78
#